data_e92e8007748907dbaa91663c1892b546
#
_entry.id   e92e8007748907dbaa91663c1892b546
#
_cell.length_a   1.000
_cell.length_b   1.000
_cell.length_c   1.000
_cell.angle_alpha   90.00
_cell.angle_beta   90.00
_cell.angle_gamma   90.00
#
_symmetry.space_group_name_H-M   'P 1'
#
loop_
_entity.id
_entity.type
_entity.pdbx_description
1 polymer ?
#
loop_
_entity_poly.entity_id
_entity_poly.type
_entity_poly.pdbx_seq_one_letter_code
_entity_poly.pdbx_strand_id
1 'polypeptide(L)'
;MNKITVNLAPADLKKEGAGLDLPIAAGLLKSSGQLGGTDPSVVLIGELSLSGELRPVYGVLPMLISARDKGFRTAVIPKENEKEGAYLDGIDVYALSSLDEVCRFLTDKTGFAPIEKLDYAAVGENAEYDGDMKFVKGQYVARRALEVAVSGGHNMIM
;
A
#
# COMPACT_ATOMS: atom_id res chain seq x y z
N MET A 1 17.57 30.84 1.36
CA MET A 1 17.51 29.37 1.58
C MET A 1 16.67 29.14 2.82
N ASN A 2 15.47 28.61 2.70
CA ASN A 2 14.57 28.42 3.84
C ASN A 2 14.89 27.10 4.54
N LYS A 3 15.04 27.12 5.86
CA LYS A 3 15.19 25.91 6.66
C LYS A 3 13.79 25.34 6.95
N ILE A 4 13.56 24.08 6.59
CA ILE A 4 12.32 23.37 6.87
C ILE A 4 12.62 22.33 7.94
N THR A 5 11.76 22.29 8.98
CA THR A 5 11.85 21.30 10.04
C THR A 5 10.56 20.46 10.04
N VAL A 6 10.71 19.15 9.91
CA VAL A 6 9.60 18.20 9.97
C VAL A 6 9.64 17.52 11.34
N ASN A 7 8.53 17.59 12.09
CA ASN A 7 8.37 16.88 13.35
C ASN A 7 7.28 15.82 13.22
N LEU A 8 7.66 14.57 13.40
CA LEU A 8 6.75 13.43 13.38
C LEU A 8 6.49 13.00 14.83
N ALA A 9 5.37 13.43 15.40
CA ALA A 9 4.90 13.05 16.73
C ALA A 9 3.89 11.89 16.63
N PRO A 10 3.74 11.06 17.70
CA PRO A 10 4.54 11.00 18.91
C PRO A 10 5.88 10.26 18.71
N ALA A 11 6.88 10.57 19.56
CA ALA A 11 8.25 10.05 19.43
C ALA A 11 8.40 8.56 19.82
N ASP A 12 7.48 8.06 20.62
CA ASP A 12 7.45 6.72 21.23
C ASP A 12 6.83 5.64 20.31
N LEU A 13 6.18 6.02 19.22
CA LEU A 13 5.81 5.07 18.20
C LEU A 13 7.04 4.76 17.34
N LYS A 14 7.47 3.50 17.33
CA LYS A 14 8.42 3.03 16.34
C LYS A 14 7.88 3.41 14.96
N LYS A 15 8.58 4.31 14.28
CA LYS A 15 8.28 4.72 12.91
C LYS A 15 8.77 3.61 11.97
N GLU A 16 8.17 2.44 12.10
CA GLU A 16 8.36 1.35 11.14
C GLU A 16 7.49 1.66 9.93
N GLY A 17 8.14 2.14 8.90
CA GLY A 17 7.51 2.38 7.61
C GLY A 17 7.73 3.79 7.10
N ALA A 18 8.57 3.88 6.08
CA ALA A 18 8.84 5.08 5.33
C ALA A 18 7.64 5.54 4.45
N GLY A 19 6.44 5.00 4.69
CA GLY A 19 5.22 5.35 3.96
C GLY A 19 4.80 6.82 4.05
N LEU A 20 5.47 7.61 4.91
CA LEU A 20 5.24 9.05 5.07
C LEU A 20 6.20 9.90 4.22
N ASP A 21 7.22 9.34 3.60
CA ASP A 21 8.21 10.12 2.83
C ASP A 21 7.53 10.83 1.66
N LEU A 22 6.71 10.11 0.91
CA LEU A 22 5.98 10.66 -0.23
C LEU A 22 5.04 11.82 0.16
N PRO A 23 4.14 11.69 1.15
CA PRO A 23 3.27 12.79 1.55
C PRO A 23 4.06 13.99 2.11
N ILE A 24 5.17 13.77 2.81
CA ILE A 24 6.04 14.85 3.29
C ILE A 24 6.66 15.59 2.11
N ALA A 25 7.25 14.87 1.15
CA ALA A 25 7.86 15.47 -0.04
C ALA A 25 6.83 16.27 -0.85
N ALA A 26 5.64 15.73 -1.10
CA ALA A 26 4.56 16.43 -1.79
C ALA A 26 4.11 17.69 -1.02
N GLY A 27 4.00 17.62 0.30
CA GLY A 27 3.70 18.76 1.16
C GLY A 27 4.76 19.87 1.10
N LEU A 28 6.05 19.49 1.05
CA LEU A 28 7.16 20.42 0.89
C LEU A 28 7.13 21.13 -0.48
N LEU A 29 6.92 20.38 -1.54
CA LEU A 29 6.80 20.93 -2.90
C LEU A 29 5.60 21.88 -3.02
N LYS A 30 4.48 21.54 -2.39
CA LYS A 30 3.30 22.41 -2.33
C LYS A 30 3.59 23.70 -1.57
N SER A 31 4.18 23.61 -0.38
CA SER A 31 4.47 24.78 0.46
C SER A 31 5.53 25.70 -0.12
N SER A 32 6.42 25.18 -0.96
CA SER A 32 7.43 25.98 -1.69
C SER A 32 6.91 26.57 -3.02
N GLY A 33 5.65 26.31 -3.38
CA GLY A 33 5.06 26.79 -4.62
C GLY A 33 5.50 26.04 -5.89
N GLN A 34 6.22 24.94 -5.74
CA GLN A 34 6.67 24.12 -6.86
C GLN A 34 5.58 23.16 -7.36
N LEU A 35 4.63 22.81 -6.50
CA LEU A 35 3.47 22.01 -6.84
C LEU A 35 2.21 22.90 -6.77
N GLY A 36 1.47 22.96 -7.87
CA GLY A 36 0.25 23.76 -8.00
C GLY A 36 -0.92 23.24 -7.16
N GLY A 37 -2.15 23.61 -7.53
CA GLY A 37 -3.36 23.22 -6.82
C GLY A 37 -3.45 21.69 -6.69
N THR A 38 -3.31 21.19 -5.46
CA THR A 38 -3.44 19.75 -5.18
C THR A 38 -4.82 19.47 -4.60
N ASP A 39 -5.42 18.36 -5.02
CA ASP A 39 -6.65 17.85 -4.44
C ASP A 39 -6.36 17.28 -3.03
N PRO A 40 -6.92 17.88 -1.95
CA PRO A 40 -6.67 17.42 -0.58
C PRO A 40 -7.35 16.08 -0.28
N SER A 41 -8.19 15.58 -1.17
CA SER A 41 -8.86 14.27 -1.01
C SER A 41 -8.02 13.08 -1.47
N VAL A 42 -6.80 13.32 -1.96
CA VAL A 42 -5.89 12.26 -2.41
C VAL A 42 -5.03 11.79 -1.25
N VAL A 43 -5.05 10.49 -0.98
CA VAL A 43 -4.13 9.85 -0.02
C VAL A 43 -2.84 9.45 -0.74
N LEU A 44 -1.71 9.80 -0.17
CA LEU A 44 -0.39 9.45 -0.68
C LEU A 44 0.27 8.46 0.28
N ILE A 45 0.73 7.32 -0.24
CA ILE A 45 1.43 6.28 0.51
C ILE A 45 2.68 5.91 -0.30
N GLY A 46 3.86 5.95 0.32
CA GLY A 46 5.09 5.54 -0.36
C GLY A 46 6.35 5.97 0.36
N GLU A 47 7.38 5.17 0.23
CA GLU A 47 8.76 5.52 0.57
C GLU A 47 9.43 6.16 -0.64
N LEU A 48 10.35 7.11 -0.40
CA LEU A 48 11.13 7.76 -1.45
C LEU A 48 12.61 7.41 -1.34
N SER A 49 13.17 6.97 -2.47
CA SER A 49 14.61 6.90 -2.63
C SER A 49 15.22 8.31 -2.82
N LEU A 50 16.53 8.42 -2.64
CA LEU A 50 17.25 9.67 -2.91
C LEU A 50 17.20 10.10 -4.39
N SER A 51 16.93 9.15 -5.31
CA SER A 51 16.71 9.43 -6.74
C SER A 51 15.28 9.90 -7.06
N GLY A 52 14.38 9.90 -6.08
CA GLY A 52 12.97 10.27 -6.28
C GLY A 52 12.09 9.12 -6.77
N GLU A 53 12.56 7.88 -6.75
CA GLU A 53 11.76 6.70 -7.05
C GLU A 53 10.90 6.32 -5.86
N LEU A 54 9.67 5.90 -6.12
CA LEU A 54 8.81 5.33 -5.10
C LEU A 54 9.23 3.88 -4.84
N ARG A 55 9.37 3.56 -3.55
CA ARG A 55 9.67 2.21 -3.08
C ARG A 55 8.45 1.58 -2.41
N PRO A 56 8.33 0.25 -2.47
CA PRO A 56 7.22 -0.45 -1.87
C PRO A 56 7.20 -0.26 -0.35
N VAL A 57 5.99 -0.24 0.20
CA VAL A 57 5.76 -0.19 1.64
C VAL A 57 4.93 -1.39 2.08
N TYR A 58 5.11 -1.81 3.33
CA TYR A 58 4.33 -2.89 3.89
C TYR A 58 2.97 -2.41 4.37
N GLY A 59 1.94 -3.25 4.17
CA GLY A 59 0.62 -3.00 4.71
C GLY A 59 -0.17 -1.91 3.97
N VAL A 60 0.00 -1.79 2.67
CA VAL A 60 -0.75 -0.84 1.83
C VAL A 60 -2.25 -1.13 1.89
N LEU A 61 -2.68 -2.39 1.82
CA LEU A 61 -4.09 -2.75 1.83
C LEU A 61 -4.83 -2.26 3.09
N PRO A 62 -4.37 -2.50 4.34
CA PRO A 62 -5.01 -1.94 5.52
C PRO A 62 -4.99 -0.41 5.57
N MET A 63 -3.96 0.25 5.02
CA MET A 63 -3.94 1.71 4.91
C MET A 63 -5.01 2.22 3.95
N LEU A 64 -5.19 1.56 2.80
CA LEU A 64 -6.22 1.89 1.82
C LEU A 64 -7.63 1.64 2.37
N ILE A 65 -7.85 0.55 3.10
CA ILE A 65 -9.12 0.27 3.80
C ILE A 65 -9.44 1.42 4.76
N SER A 66 -8.48 1.79 5.60
CA SER A 66 -8.65 2.90 6.54
C SER A 66 -8.94 4.23 5.84
N ALA A 67 -8.28 4.50 4.72
CA ALA A 67 -8.51 5.71 3.92
C ALA A 67 -9.93 5.73 3.33
N ARG A 68 -10.37 4.62 2.72
CA ARG A 68 -11.72 4.46 2.18
C ARG A 68 -12.78 4.68 3.27
N ASP A 69 -12.61 4.06 4.43
CA ASP A 69 -13.57 4.13 5.54
C ASP A 69 -13.65 5.54 6.14
N LYS A 70 -12.59 6.34 6.00
CA LYS A 70 -12.57 7.78 6.32
C LYS A 70 -13.12 8.68 5.20
N GLY A 71 -13.62 8.10 4.11
CA GLY A 71 -14.26 8.82 3.02
C GLY A 71 -13.35 9.27 1.88
N PHE A 72 -12.06 8.92 1.90
CA PHE A 72 -11.18 9.18 0.76
C PHE A 72 -11.58 8.31 -0.43
N ARG A 73 -11.48 8.87 -1.63
CA ARG A 73 -11.87 8.21 -2.88
C ARG A 73 -10.72 8.00 -3.85
N THR A 74 -9.58 8.60 -3.59
CA THR A 74 -8.39 8.51 -4.44
C THR A 74 -7.16 8.25 -3.61
N ALA A 75 -6.34 7.30 -4.02
CA ALA A 75 -5.06 6.99 -3.37
C ALA A 75 -3.95 6.79 -4.41
N VAL A 76 -2.75 7.21 -4.07
CA VAL A 76 -1.52 6.93 -4.81
C VAL A 76 -0.64 6.02 -3.98
N ILE A 77 -0.15 4.94 -4.59
CA ILE A 77 0.73 3.94 -4.00
C ILE A 77 1.93 3.67 -4.90
N PRO A 78 3.02 3.07 -4.39
CA PRO A 78 4.11 2.61 -5.22
C PRO A 78 3.66 1.54 -6.23
N LYS A 79 4.25 1.56 -7.43
CA LYS A 79 3.93 0.61 -8.51
C LYS A 79 4.07 -0.86 -8.07
N GLU A 80 5.05 -1.15 -7.25
CA GLU A 80 5.29 -2.50 -6.74
C GLU A 80 4.19 -3.02 -5.79
N ASN A 81 3.40 -2.10 -5.18
CA ASN A 81 2.23 -2.45 -4.36
C ASN A 81 0.93 -2.57 -5.17
N GLU A 82 0.96 -2.45 -6.50
CA GLU A 82 -0.21 -2.46 -7.38
C GLU A 82 -1.13 -3.66 -7.11
N LYS A 83 -0.55 -4.86 -7.03
CA LYS A 83 -1.30 -6.10 -6.77
C LYS A 83 -2.06 -6.05 -5.43
N GLU A 84 -1.42 -5.49 -4.39
CA GLU A 84 -2.04 -5.37 -3.07
C GLU A 84 -3.23 -4.40 -3.09
N GLY A 85 -3.10 -3.27 -3.81
CA GLY A 85 -4.16 -2.28 -3.98
C GLY A 85 -5.31 -2.73 -4.87
N ALA A 86 -5.08 -3.72 -5.74
CA ALA A 86 -6.07 -4.21 -6.69
C ALA A 86 -7.27 -4.93 -6.05
N TYR A 87 -7.11 -5.42 -4.82
CA TYR A 87 -8.17 -6.16 -4.11
C TYR A 87 -9.19 -5.27 -3.38
N LEU A 88 -9.04 -3.95 -3.40
CA LEU A 88 -9.91 -3.07 -2.64
C LEU A 88 -10.87 -2.29 -3.55
N ASP A 89 -12.16 -2.43 -3.31
CA ASP A 89 -13.21 -1.63 -3.93
C ASP A 89 -13.52 -0.34 -3.16
N GLY A 90 -14.18 0.60 -3.85
CA GLY A 90 -14.67 1.85 -3.27
C GLY A 90 -13.63 2.96 -3.11
N ILE A 91 -12.43 2.76 -3.64
CA ILE A 91 -11.37 3.77 -3.75
C ILE A 91 -10.60 3.57 -5.06
N ASP A 92 -10.36 4.65 -5.78
CA ASP A 92 -9.55 4.65 -7.01
C ASP A 92 -8.08 4.70 -6.62
N VAL A 93 -7.34 3.65 -6.94
CA VAL A 93 -5.93 3.51 -6.60
C VAL A 93 -5.08 3.70 -7.84
N TYR A 94 -4.06 4.55 -7.74
CA TYR A 94 -3.09 4.83 -8.79
C TYR A 94 -1.71 4.34 -8.35
N ALA A 95 -1.11 3.45 -9.12
CA ALA A 95 0.20 2.89 -8.85
C ALA A 95 1.25 3.63 -9.68
N LEU A 96 2.11 4.40 -9.01
CA LEU A 96 3.10 5.29 -9.64
C LEU A 96 4.52 4.88 -9.21
N SER A 97 5.52 5.25 -10.03
CA SER A 97 6.89 4.80 -9.87
C SER A 97 7.83 5.89 -9.34
N SER A 98 7.47 7.16 -9.43
CA SER A 98 8.35 8.27 -9.07
C SER A 98 7.61 9.47 -8.51
N LEU A 99 8.33 10.31 -7.76
CA LEU A 99 7.83 11.60 -7.26
C LEU A 99 7.40 12.52 -8.42
N ASP A 100 8.11 12.48 -9.57
CA ASP A 100 7.74 13.26 -10.75
C ASP A 100 6.37 12.84 -11.29
N GLU A 101 6.10 11.54 -11.39
CA GLU A 101 4.76 11.04 -11.78
C GLU A 101 3.69 11.47 -10.78
N VAL A 102 3.98 11.43 -9.49
CA VAL A 102 3.04 11.90 -8.45
C VAL A 102 2.77 13.40 -8.59
N CYS A 103 3.79 14.22 -8.83
CA CYS A 103 3.62 15.66 -9.04
C CYS A 103 2.76 15.95 -10.27
N ARG A 104 2.99 15.25 -11.39
CA ARG A 104 2.16 15.34 -12.59
C ARG A 104 0.73 14.92 -12.31
N PHE A 105 0.52 13.79 -11.67
CA PHE A 105 -0.80 13.30 -11.27
C PHE A 105 -1.57 14.27 -10.37
N LEU A 106 -0.90 14.88 -9.38
CA LEU A 106 -1.52 15.84 -8.48
C LEU A 106 -1.86 17.16 -9.16
N THR A 107 -1.16 17.51 -10.23
CA THR A 107 -1.42 18.73 -11.03
C THR A 107 -2.49 18.49 -12.08
N ASP A 108 -2.41 17.37 -12.78
CA ASP A 108 -3.35 16.96 -13.82
C ASP A 108 -3.44 15.43 -13.87
N LYS A 109 -4.61 14.91 -13.57
CA LYS A 109 -4.90 13.46 -13.60
C LYS A 109 -5.05 12.92 -15.03
N THR A 110 -5.03 13.77 -16.05
CA THR A 110 -5.17 13.35 -17.46
C THR A 110 -4.03 12.42 -17.86
N GLY A 111 -4.37 11.28 -18.42
CA GLY A 111 -3.38 10.27 -18.85
C GLY A 111 -3.01 9.26 -17.76
N PHE A 112 -3.53 9.40 -16.54
CA PHE A 112 -3.42 8.38 -15.50
C PHE A 112 -4.71 7.58 -15.41
N ALA A 113 -4.58 6.26 -15.30
CA ALA A 113 -5.70 5.36 -15.07
C ALA A 113 -5.57 4.69 -13.70
N PRO A 114 -6.67 4.50 -12.96
CA PRO A 114 -6.62 3.68 -11.76
C PRO A 114 -6.24 2.24 -12.11
N ILE A 115 -5.65 1.54 -11.16
CA ILE A 115 -5.28 0.14 -11.31
C ILE A 115 -6.53 -0.71 -11.56
N GLU A 116 -6.38 -1.75 -12.37
CA GLU A 116 -7.43 -2.73 -12.61
C GLU A 116 -7.76 -3.49 -11.33
N LYS A 117 -9.03 -3.64 -11.02
CA LYS A 117 -9.47 -4.37 -9.83
C LYS A 117 -9.43 -5.86 -10.06
N LEU A 118 -8.96 -6.60 -9.07
CA LEU A 118 -8.93 -8.05 -9.05
C LEU A 118 -10.06 -8.58 -8.18
N ASP A 119 -10.82 -9.52 -8.71
CA ASP A 119 -11.81 -10.25 -7.92
C ASP A 119 -11.10 -11.26 -7.02
N TYR A 120 -11.17 -11.04 -5.70
CA TYR A 120 -10.58 -11.95 -4.73
C TYR A 120 -11.17 -13.37 -4.82
N ALA A 121 -12.46 -13.50 -5.15
CA ALA A 121 -13.11 -14.80 -5.29
C ALA A 121 -12.54 -15.61 -6.47
N ALA A 122 -12.19 -14.93 -7.57
CA ALA A 122 -11.61 -15.58 -8.75
C ALA A 122 -10.17 -16.07 -8.53
N VAL A 123 -9.43 -15.49 -7.59
CA VAL A 123 -8.04 -15.91 -7.30
C VAL A 123 -7.98 -17.29 -6.63
N GLY A 124 -8.99 -17.64 -5.82
CA GLY A 124 -9.04 -18.93 -5.14
C GLY A 124 -9.36 -20.13 -6.06
N GLU A 125 -10.05 -19.89 -7.18
CA GLU A 125 -10.48 -20.96 -8.09
C GLU A 125 -9.36 -21.49 -9.00
N ASN A 126 -8.29 -20.72 -9.21
CA ASN A 126 -7.16 -21.07 -10.10
C ASN A 126 -5.82 -21.23 -9.39
N ALA A 127 -5.81 -21.37 -8.07
CA ALA A 127 -4.58 -21.57 -7.33
C ALA A 127 -4.06 -23.01 -7.58
N GLU A 128 -3.08 -23.16 -8.45
CA GLU A 128 -2.27 -24.37 -8.51
C GLU A 128 -1.37 -24.41 -7.26
N TYR A 129 -1.63 -25.35 -6.38
CA TYR A 129 -0.82 -25.56 -5.19
C TYR A 129 0.32 -26.53 -5.50
N ASP A 130 1.53 -26.02 -5.62
CA ASP A 130 2.75 -26.83 -5.85
C ASP A 130 3.12 -27.73 -4.65
N GLY A 131 2.44 -27.58 -3.52
CA GLY A 131 2.71 -28.30 -2.28
C GLY A 131 1.48 -28.95 -1.68
N ASP A 132 1.58 -30.23 -1.38
CA ASP A 132 0.59 -30.97 -0.60
C ASP A 132 1.20 -31.30 0.78
N MET A 133 0.43 -31.12 1.84
CA MET A 133 0.82 -31.44 3.22
C MET A 133 1.27 -32.89 3.40
N LYS A 134 0.88 -33.80 2.48
CA LYS A 134 1.37 -35.20 2.47
C LYS A 134 2.88 -35.32 2.27
N PHE A 135 3.50 -34.31 1.60
CA PHE A 135 4.93 -34.30 1.35
C PHE A 135 5.75 -33.74 2.50
N VAL A 136 5.11 -33.11 3.50
CA VAL A 136 5.78 -32.62 4.71
C VAL A 136 6.14 -33.81 5.58
N LYS A 137 7.43 -34.12 5.66
CA LYS A 137 7.94 -35.21 6.52
C LYS A 137 8.21 -34.69 7.93
N GLY A 138 7.86 -35.49 8.92
CA GLY A 138 7.95 -35.06 10.33
C GLY A 138 6.88 -34.02 10.67
N GLN A 139 7.21 -33.08 11.55
CA GLN A 139 6.34 -31.98 11.96
C GLN A 139 4.92 -32.42 12.42
N TYR A 140 4.81 -33.55 13.06
CA TYR A 140 3.52 -34.18 13.40
C TYR A 140 2.60 -33.27 14.21
N VAL A 141 3.18 -32.50 15.14
CA VAL A 141 2.41 -31.58 15.99
C VAL A 141 1.85 -30.42 15.15
N ALA A 142 2.68 -29.82 14.30
CA ALA A 142 2.26 -28.71 13.42
C ALA A 142 1.20 -29.18 12.41
N ARG A 143 1.39 -30.34 11.78
CA ARG A 143 0.41 -30.94 10.88
C ARG A 143 -0.93 -31.16 11.56
N ARG A 144 -0.91 -31.76 12.77
CA ARG A 144 -2.14 -32.01 13.54
C ARG A 144 -2.84 -30.72 13.95
N ALA A 145 -2.06 -29.71 14.35
CA ALA A 145 -2.61 -28.40 14.67
C ALA A 145 -3.28 -27.73 13.45
N LEU A 146 -2.66 -27.83 12.26
CA LEU A 146 -3.24 -27.35 11.00
C LEU A 146 -4.55 -28.09 10.66
N GLU A 147 -4.58 -29.41 10.74
CA GLU A 147 -5.78 -30.22 10.50
C GLU A 147 -6.95 -29.75 11.39
N VAL A 148 -6.66 -29.55 12.69
CA VAL A 148 -7.68 -29.10 13.66
C VAL A 148 -8.13 -27.66 13.35
N ALA A 149 -7.19 -26.75 13.07
CA ALA A 149 -7.51 -25.37 12.77
C ALA A 149 -8.38 -25.23 11.49
N VAL A 150 -7.99 -25.92 10.41
CA VAL A 150 -8.74 -25.91 9.15
C VAL A 150 -10.13 -26.53 9.34
N SER A 151 -10.23 -27.67 10.04
CA SER A 151 -11.52 -28.32 10.30
C SER A 151 -12.47 -27.46 11.14
N GLY A 152 -11.94 -26.60 12.01
CA GLY A 152 -12.70 -25.68 12.85
C GLY A 152 -12.88 -24.27 12.27
N GLY A 153 -12.33 -23.97 11.10
CA GLY A 153 -12.32 -22.63 10.54
C GLY A 153 -11.54 -21.62 11.37
N HIS A 154 -10.49 -22.05 12.09
CA HIS A 154 -9.70 -21.21 12.97
C HIS A 154 -8.44 -20.67 12.29
N ASN A 155 -8.08 -19.44 12.62
CA ASN A 155 -6.79 -18.87 12.24
C ASN A 155 -5.66 -19.53 13.04
N MET A 156 -4.51 -19.74 12.40
CA MET A 156 -3.33 -20.29 13.04
C MET A 156 -2.09 -19.49 12.65
N ILE A 157 -1.22 -19.25 13.63
CA ILE A 157 0.11 -18.65 13.44
C ILE A 157 1.15 -19.68 13.86
N MET A 158 2.15 -19.89 13.00
CA MET A 158 3.29 -20.80 13.26
C MET A 158 4.61 -20.03 13.17
#